data_7c46ea9994da9d104018a7a0ca6791f1
#
_entry.id   7c46ea9994da9d104018a7a0ca6791f1
#
_cell.length_a   1.000
_cell.length_b   1.000
_cell.length_c   1.000
_cell.angle_alpha   90.00
_cell.angle_beta   90.00
_cell.angle_gamma   90.00
#
_symmetry.space_group_name_H-M   'P 1'
#
loop_
_entity.id
_entity.type
_entity.pdbx_description
1 polymer ?
#
loop_
_entity_poly.entity_id
_entity_poly.type
_entity_poly.pdbx_seq_one_letter_code
_entity_poly.pdbx_strand_id
1 'polypeptide(L)'
;MKLRDFISPDRVVVPLSGGTLAEAADELLQRVVLSAAVRDQTKLRRRVEESRNEDLVVVSGRAFLLHYRAEAVGALRVALGVAPQPIVRGATADDAARARIIVLIVAPPRDAARHLQLVRAFARLLALPEAHNAMLAAANPEELVALPVLGDFNVPDELTVRDLMTERPRTTSPDMPLREAAREMLSAGLSALPVVDPEGGLLGLLSERELMRHLMSTALLTGAASRFTPPGAHGRRTVRDVMTRQVLCVAPEQSVAEVAALMTNKDVERVPVVRGGRLVGFLTRGDIVRKLIAP
;
A
#
# COMPACT_ATOMS: atom_id res chain seq x y z
N MET A 1 15.89 8.22 12.33
CA MET A 1 16.83 8.49 11.22
C MET A 1 16.27 9.59 10.35
N LYS A 2 17.14 10.40 9.72
CA LYS A 2 16.72 11.47 8.81
C LYS A 2 16.72 10.99 7.36
N LEU A 3 15.88 11.59 6.49
CA LEU A 3 15.84 11.24 5.07
C LEU A 3 17.18 11.49 4.37
N ARG A 4 17.89 12.56 4.77
CA ARG A 4 19.24 12.87 4.28
C ARG A 4 20.23 11.72 4.45
N ASP A 5 20.10 10.90 5.49
CA ASP A 5 21.03 9.79 5.79
C ASP A 5 21.04 8.71 4.69
N PHE A 6 20.02 8.70 3.82
CA PHE A 6 19.87 7.74 2.73
C PHE A 6 20.26 8.31 1.35
N ILE A 7 20.44 9.62 1.26
CA ILE A 7 20.74 10.32 0.01
C ILE A 7 22.21 10.75 0.03
N SER A 8 22.88 10.60 -1.10
CA SER A 8 24.27 11.03 -1.26
C SER A 8 24.42 11.69 -2.64
N PRO A 9 25.24 12.76 -2.78
CA PRO A 9 25.37 13.52 -4.04
C PRO A 9 25.72 12.65 -5.25
N ASP A 10 26.52 11.58 -5.07
CA ASP A 10 26.89 10.63 -6.12
C ASP A 10 25.68 9.88 -6.73
N ARG A 11 24.56 9.82 -6.01
CA ARG A 11 23.30 9.20 -6.45
C ARG A 11 22.19 10.21 -6.70
N VAL A 12 22.53 11.48 -6.81
CA VAL A 12 21.60 12.54 -7.21
C VAL A 12 21.95 13.00 -8.63
N VAL A 13 20.93 13.24 -9.43
CA VAL A 13 21.06 13.72 -10.82
C VAL A 13 20.23 15.00 -11.00
N VAL A 14 20.91 16.11 -11.15
CA VAL A 14 20.29 17.43 -11.40
C VAL A 14 21.14 18.15 -12.44
N PRO A 15 20.61 18.41 -13.64
CA PRO A 15 19.31 17.96 -14.16
C PRO A 15 19.33 16.50 -14.67
N LEU A 16 18.16 15.84 -14.63
CA LEU A 16 17.93 14.57 -15.36
C LEU A 16 17.86 14.85 -16.86
N SER A 17 18.49 13.98 -17.66
CA SER A 17 18.54 14.11 -19.13
C SER A 17 17.35 13.41 -19.81
N GLY A 18 16.82 12.34 -19.22
CA GLY A 18 15.77 11.51 -19.80
C GLY A 18 14.44 12.23 -19.94
N GLY A 19 13.79 12.10 -21.11
CA GLY A 19 12.47 12.68 -21.39
C GLY A 19 11.31 11.76 -20.99
N THR A 20 11.58 10.49 -20.76
CA THR A 20 10.59 9.47 -20.36
C THR A 20 10.91 8.92 -18.97
N LEU A 21 9.90 8.31 -18.31
CA LEU A 21 10.10 7.69 -17.00
C LEU A 21 11.10 6.52 -17.07
N ALA A 22 11.11 5.78 -18.16
CA ALA A 22 12.05 4.66 -18.35
C ALA A 22 13.50 5.15 -18.49
N GLU A 23 13.75 6.20 -19.28
CA GLU A 23 15.08 6.82 -19.42
C GLU A 23 15.55 7.42 -18.09
N ALA A 24 14.69 8.13 -17.37
CA ALA A 24 15.00 8.68 -16.06
C ALA A 24 15.31 7.58 -15.04
N ALA A 25 14.56 6.48 -15.08
CA ALA A 25 14.80 5.32 -14.22
C ALA A 25 16.14 4.66 -14.52
N ASP A 26 16.52 4.51 -15.82
CA ASP A 26 17.81 3.95 -16.20
C ASP A 26 18.97 4.86 -15.78
N GLU A 27 18.86 6.18 -15.96
CA GLU A 27 19.87 7.15 -15.52
C GLU A 27 20.10 7.08 -14.00
N LEU A 28 19.02 7.00 -13.20
CA LEU A 28 19.13 6.82 -11.75
C LEU A 28 19.67 5.44 -11.38
N LEU A 29 19.27 4.40 -12.11
CA LEU A 29 19.77 3.04 -11.88
C LEU A 29 21.27 2.93 -12.13
N GLN A 30 21.82 3.62 -13.13
CA GLN A 30 23.26 3.69 -13.35
C GLN A 30 23.99 4.24 -12.13
N ARG A 31 23.46 5.28 -11.45
CA ARG A 31 24.06 5.80 -10.22
C ARG A 31 24.03 4.78 -9.07
N VAL A 32 22.96 4.00 -8.97
CA VAL A 32 22.87 2.92 -7.99
C VAL A 32 23.83 1.79 -8.29
N VAL A 33 23.95 1.39 -9.54
CA VAL A 33 24.83 0.29 -10.00
C VAL A 33 26.30 0.58 -9.71
N LEU A 34 26.73 1.83 -9.81
CA LEU A 34 28.11 2.23 -9.47
C LEU A 34 28.40 2.12 -7.97
N SER A 35 27.38 1.97 -7.11
CA SER A 35 27.60 1.78 -5.69
C SER A 35 28.03 0.35 -5.36
N ALA A 36 28.93 0.18 -4.38
CA ALA A 36 29.39 -1.14 -3.90
C ALA A 36 28.28 -2.04 -3.32
N ALA A 37 27.04 -1.55 -3.24
CA ALA A 37 25.92 -2.30 -2.72
C ALA A 37 25.26 -3.25 -3.73
N VAL A 38 25.53 -3.09 -5.02
CA VAL A 38 24.96 -3.94 -6.07
C VAL A 38 25.87 -5.13 -6.30
N ARG A 39 25.33 -6.33 -6.08
CA ARG A 39 26.03 -7.61 -6.23
C ARG A 39 25.92 -8.18 -7.65
N ASP A 40 24.77 -7.95 -8.29
CA ASP A 40 24.47 -8.44 -9.63
C ASP A 40 23.71 -7.37 -10.42
N GLN A 41 24.45 -6.66 -11.26
CA GLN A 41 23.91 -5.56 -12.06
C GLN A 41 22.89 -6.03 -13.09
N THR A 42 23.10 -7.20 -13.69
CA THR A 42 22.23 -7.74 -14.73
C THR A 42 20.87 -8.10 -14.16
N LYS A 43 20.83 -8.78 -13.01
CA LYS A 43 19.59 -9.10 -12.32
C LYS A 43 18.85 -7.85 -11.86
N LEU A 44 19.56 -6.83 -11.38
CA LEU A 44 18.94 -5.59 -10.95
C LEU A 44 18.30 -4.85 -12.14
N ARG A 45 19.00 -4.72 -13.27
CA ARG A 45 18.45 -4.10 -14.50
C ARG A 45 17.20 -4.82 -14.95
N ARG A 46 17.27 -6.14 -15.07
CA ARG A 46 16.11 -6.96 -15.44
C ARG A 46 14.92 -6.76 -14.51
N ARG A 47 15.13 -6.68 -13.17
CA ARG A 47 14.06 -6.43 -12.19
C ARG A 47 13.39 -5.06 -12.39
N VAL A 48 14.16 -4.05 -12.77
CA VAL A 48 13.63 -2.70 -13.05
C VAL A 48 12.87 -2.67 -14.39
N GLU A 49 13.38 -3.37 -15.42
CA GLU A 49 12.70 -3.51 -16.72
C GLU A 49 11.36 -4.25 -16.59
N GLU A 50 11.28 -5.26 -15.73
CA GLU A 50 10.07 -6.03 -15.40
C GLU A 50 9.16 -5.29 -14.41
N SER A 51 9.22 -3.94 -14.36
CA SER A 51 8.48 -3.10 -13.43
C SER A 51 6.97 -3.34 -13.48
N ARG A 52 6.35 -3.47 -12.30
CA ARG A 52 4.92 -3.68 -12.12
C ARG A 52 4.25 -2.39 -11.67
N ASN A 53 2.93 -2.32 -11.74
CA ASN A 53 2.18 -1.16 -11.25
C ASN A 53 2.40 -0.89 -9.75
N GLU A 54 2.65 -1.94 -8.96
CA GLU A 54 2.93 -1.86 -7.53
C GLU A 54 4.33 -1.30 -7.21
N ASP A 55 5.24 -1.28 -8.17
CA ASP A 55 6.60 -0.74 -8.02
C ASP A 55 6.66 0.80 -8.18
N LEU A 56 5.53 1.45 -8.41
CA LEU A 56 5.45 2.88 -8.63
C LEU A 56 4.39 3.54 -7.74
N VAL A 57 4.81 4.57 -7.02
CA VAL A 57 3.91 5.49 -6.32
C VAL A 57 3.93 6.83 -7.03
N VAL A 58 2.74 7.31 -7.42
CA VAL A 58 2.54 8.63 -8.01
C VAL A 58 2.12 9.61 -6.93
N VAL A 59 2.90 10.67 -6.73
CA VAL A 59 2.62 11.72 -5.76
C VAL A 59 2.02 12.92 -6.47
N SER A 60 0.70 12.92 -6.67
CA SER A 60 -0.15 14.06 -7.09
C SER A 60 0.48 15.02 -8.11
N GLY A 61 0.97 14.51 -9.27
CA GLY A 61 1.60 15.34 -10.30
C GLY A 61 2.94 15.98 -9.91
N ARG A 62 3.53 15.59 -8.77
CA ARG A 62 4.78 16.17 -8.24
C ARG A 62 5.98 15.26 -8.39
N ALA A 63 5.80 13.96 -8.11
CA ALA A 63 6.89 13.00 -8.15
C ALA A 63 6.43 11.61 -8.55
N PHE A 64 7.38 10.85 -9.12
CA PHE A 64 7.32 9.41 -9.28
C PHE A 64 8.31 8.76 -8.32
N LEU A 65 7.82 7.82 -7.49
CA LEU A 65 8.66 6.99 -6.65
C LEU A 65 8.68 5.58 -7.23
N LEU A 66 9.80 5.20 -7.78
CA LEU A 66 10.09 3.85 -8.23
C LEU A 66 10.73 3.08 -7.10
N HIS A 67 10.20 1.90 -6.75
CA HIS A 67 10.73 1.16 -5.62
C HIS A 67 10.76 -0.34 -5.88
N TYR A 68 11.94 -0.93 -5.72
CA TYR A 68 12.18 -2.32 -6.06
C TYR A 68 12.83 -3.07 -4.90
N ARG A 69 12.41 -4.32 -4.72
CA ARG A 69 13.12 -5.28 -3.88
C ARG A 69 13.83 -6.28 -4.79
N ALA A 70 15.12 -6.47 -4.56
CA ALA A 70 15.94 -7.37 -5.37
C ALA A 70 17.06 -8.00 -4.54
N GLU A 71 17.25 -9.32 -4.68
CA GLU A 71 18.38 -10.03 -4.08
C GLU A 71 19.74 -9.59 -4.62
N ALA A 72 19.71 -8.99 -5.84
CA ALA A 72 20.87 -8.42 -6.48
C ALA A 72 21.52 -7.26 -5.71
N VAL A 73 20.83 -6.73 -4.68
CA VAL A 73 21.31 -5.60 -3.86
C VAL A 73 21.66 -6.06 -2.45
N GLY A 74 22.83 -5.67 -1.97
CA GLY A 74 23.32 -6.03 -0.63
C GLY A 74 22.88 -5.07 0.47
N ALA A 75 22.51 -3.83 0.12
CA ALA A 75 22.01 -2.81 1.06
C ALA A 75 21.06 -1.86 0.33
N LEU A 76 20.15 -1.25 1.11
CA LEU A 76 19.21 -0.27 0.60
C LEU A 76 19.94 0.94 0.01
N ARG A 77 19.49 1.39 -1.16
CA ARG A 77 20.00 2.56 -1.88
C ARG A 77 18.86 3.41 -2.40
N VAL A 78 19.10 4.72 -2.35
CA VAL A 78 18.18 5.73 -2.91
C VAL A 78 18.97 6.52 -3.96
N ALA A 79 18.37 6.72 -5.13
CA ALA A 79 18.78 7.69 -6.10
C ALA A 79 17.65 8.69 -6.36
N LEU A 80 17.99 9.94 -6.64
CA LEU A 80 17.01 11.02 -6.79
C LEU A 80 17.39 11.87 -8.00
N GLY A 81 16.39 12.23 -8.79
CA GLY A 81 16.59 13.05 -9.97
C GLY A 81 15.55 14.16 -10.06
N VAL A 82 16.00 15.30 -10.61
CA VAL A 82 15.15 16.46 -10.90
C VAL A 82 15.24 16.76 -12.39
N ALA A 83 14.10 16.63 -13.08
CA ALA A 83 14.01 16.91 -14.50
C ALA A 83 13.72 18.40 -14.77
N PRO A 84 14.34 19.02 -15.82
CA PRO A 84 14.06 20.40 -16.20
C PRO A 84 12.63 20.57 -16.73
N GLN A 85 12.10 19.53 -17.37
CA GLN A 85 10.73 19.48 -17.89
C GLN A 85 9.96 18.30 -17.26
N PRO A 86 8.61 18.35 -17.21
CA PRO A 86 7.81 17.27 -16.68
C PRO A 86 7.99 15.97 -17.49
N ILE A 87 8.35 14.89 -16.82
CA ILE A 87 8.40 13.54 -17.38
C ILE A 87 6.99 12.97 -17.37
N VAL A 88 6.57 12.38 -18.50
CA VAL A 88 5.22 11.84 -18.70
C VAL A 88 5.24 10.32 -18.53
N ARG A 89 4.27 9.76 -17.81
CA ARG A 89 4.03 8.32 -17.73
C ARG A 89 2.95 7.92 -18.73
N GLY A 90 3.34 7.19 -19.79
CA GLY A 90 2.42 6.71 -20.82
C GLY A 90 1.95 7.82 -21.78
N ALA A 91 0.96 7.49 -22.63
CA ALA A 91 0.46 8.38 -23.68
C ALA A 91 -0.73 9.26 -23.24
N THR A 92 -1.13 9.26 -21.97
CA THR A 92 -2.28 10.02 -21.51
C THR A 92 -1.90 11.44 -21.09
N ALA A 93 -2.74 12.41 -21.43
CA ALA A 93 -2.58 13.83 -21.12
C ALA A 93 -3.03 14.19 -19.67
N ASP A 94 -3.22 13.21 -18.80
CA ASP A 94 -3.65 13.39 -17.42
C ASP A 94 -2.53 14.01 -16.56
N ASP A 95 -2.82 15.06 -15.80
CA ASP A 95 -1.86 15.72 -14.92
C ASP A 95 -1.29 14.80 -13.83
N ALA A 96 -2.02 13.78 -13.42
CA ALA A 96 -1.55 12.73 -12.51
C ALA A 96 -0.40 11.87 -13.09
N ALA A 97 -0.23 11.88 -14.42
CA ALA A 97 0.81 11.13 -15.12
C ALA A 97 2.08 11.93 -15.40
N ARG A 98 2.26 13.10 -14.81
CA ARG A 98 3.43 13.98 -15.03
C ARG A 98 4.12 14.31 -13.73
N ALA A 99 5.47 14.29 -13.75
CA ALA A 99 6.28 14.69 -12.60
C ALA A 99 7.65 15.17 -13.03
N ARG A 100 8.29 16.02 -12.20
CA ARG A 100 9.66 16.50 -12.41
C ARG A 100 10.66 15.87 -11.44
N ILE A 101 10.20 15.32 -10.33
CA ILE A 101 11.05 14.65 -9.35
C ILE A 101 10.86 13.15 -9.48
N ILE A 102 11.96 12.42 -9.64
CA ILE A 102 11.97 10.97 -9.72
C ILE A 102 12.83 10.43 -8.59
N VAL A 103 12.28 9.53 -7.79
CA VAL A 103 13.01 8.83 -6.73
C VAL A 103 13.07 7.36 -7.08
N LEU A 104 14.25 6.77 -7.04
CA LEU A 104 14.48 5.33 -7.19
C LEU A 104 14.97 4.76 -5.87
N ILE A 105 14.24 3.81 -5.30
CA ILE A 105 14.59 3.11 -4.08
C ILE A 105 14.79 1.64 -4.41
N VAL A 106 15.97 1.09 -4.13
CA VAL A 106 16.23 -0.35 -4.25
C VAL A 106 16.69 -0.91 -2.91
N ALA A 107 16.17 -2.07 -2.54
CA ALA A 107 16.46 -2.70 -1.27
C ALA A 107 16.58 -4.23 -1.40
N PRO A 108 17.40 -4.89 -0.57
CA PRO A 108 17.33 -6.33 -0.45
C PRO A 108 16.01 -6.76 0.24
N PRO A 109 15.49 -7.97 -0.03
CA PRO A 109 14.23 -8.44 0.57
C PRO A 109 14.20 -8.38 2.11
N ARG A 110 15.35 -8.61 2.77
CA ARG A 110 15.46 -8.54 4.24
C ARG A 110 15.20 -7.16 4.82
N ASP A 111 15.35 -6.08 4.02
CA ASP A 111 15.14 -4.70 4.44
C ASP A 111 13.74 -4.17 4.04
N ALA A 112 12.77 -5.07 3.81
CA ALA A 112 11.44 -4.72 3.30
C ALA A 112 10.72 -3.68 4.17
N ALA A 113 10.79 -3.81 5.50
CA ALA A 113 10.20 -2.83 6.41
C ALA A 113 10.80 -1.43 6.19
N ARG A 114 12.14 -1.33 6.16
CA ARG A 114 12.84 -0.07 5.96
C ARG A 114 12.61 0.52 4.56
N HIS A 115 12.52 -0.34 3.56
CA HIS A 115 12.13 0.04 2.21
C HIS A 115 10.77 0.75 2.18
N LEU A 116 9.74 0.16 2.79
CA LEU A 116 8.41 0.76 2.87
C LEU A 116 8.39 2.06 3.69
N GLN A 117 9.14 2.12 4.80
CA GLN A 117 9.30 3.35 5.59
C GLN A 117 9.85 4.50 4.75
N LEU A 118 10.87 4.22 3.90
CA LEU A 118 11.44 5.23 3.02
C LEU A 118 10.49 5.65 1.90
N VAL A 119 9.85 4.70 1.21
CA VAL A 119 8.84 5.01 0.18
C VAL A 119 7.79 5.97 0.76
N ARG A 120 7.28 5.67 1.96
CA ARG A 120 6.30 6.51 2.63
C ARG A 120 6.87 7.87 3.03
N ALA A 121 8.08 7.90 3.59
CA ALA A 121 8.72 9.16 3.98
C ALA A 121 8.89 10.09 2.79
N PHE A 122 9.38 9.58 1.65
CA PHE A 122 9.46 10.35 0.41
C PHE A 122 8.09 10.78 -0.11
N ALA A 123 7.10 9.89 -0.12
CA ALA A 123 5.75 10.24 -0.57
C ALA A 123 5.16 11.39 0.25
N ARG A 124 5.33 11.35 1.58
CA ARG A 124 4.86 12.42 2.48
C ARG A 124 5.63 13.72 2.27
N LEU A 125 6.96 13.66 2.17
CA LEU A 125 7.79 14.84 1.92
C LEU A 125 7.40 15.52 0.61
N LEU A 126 7.32 14.76 -0.47
CA LEU A 126 7.04 15.27 -1.81
C LEU A 126 5.59 15.73 -2.01
N ALA A 127 4.67 15.30 -1.13
CA ALA A 127 3.32 15.84 -1.07
C ALA A 127 3.29 17.30 -0.51
N LEU A 128 4.31 17.72 0.23
CA LEU A 128 4.42 19.08 0.75
C LEU A 128 4.87 20.05 -0.37
N PRO A 129 4.09 21.11 -0.69
CA PRO A 129 4.45 22.05 -1.73
C PRO A 129 5.82 22.70 -1.51
N GLU A 130 6.14 23.04 -0.27
CA GLU A 130 7.39 23.69 0.11
C GLU A 130 8.61 22.80 -0.19
N ALA A 131 8.54 21.52 0.18
CA ALA A 131 9.60 20.57 -0.08
C ALA A 131 9.78 20.32 -1.58
N HIS A 132 8.67 20.12 -2.30
CA HIS A 132 8.69 19.97 -3.74
C HIS A 132 9.33 21.16 -4.45
N ASN A 133 8.92 22.40 -4.11
CA ASN A 133 9.46 23.62 -4.73
C ASN A 133 10.95 23.81 -4.40
N ALA A 134 11.36 23.54 -3.15
CA ALA A 134 12.76 23.61 -2.76
C ALA A 134 13.64 22.64 -3.57
N MET A 135 13.16 21.40 -3.78
CA MET A 135 13.90 20.41 -4.58
C MET A 135 13.97 20.81 -6.06
N LEU A 136 12.93 21.42 -6.61
CA LEU A 136 12.93 21.92 -7.99
C LEU A 136 13.87 23.12 -8.21
N ALA A 137 14.17 23.87 -7.16
CA ALA A 137 15.04 25.04 -7.21
C ALA A 137 16.53 24.68 -7.08
N ALA A 138 16.88 23.48 -6.65
CA ALA A 138 18.26 23.06 -6.53
C ALA A 138 18.94 22.99 -7.90
N ALA A 139 20.10 23.64 -8.03
CA ALA A 139 20.84 23.73 -9.28
C ALA A 139 21.81 22.55 -9.50
N ASN A 140 22.20 21.85 -8.45
CA ASN A 140 23.16 20.77 -8.48
C ASN A 140 22.87 19.71 -7.38
N PRO A 141 23.51 18.52 -7.44
CA PRO A 141 23.32 17.45 -6.47
C PRO A 141 23.65 17.86 -5.02
N GLU A 142 24.69 18.64 -4.80
CA GLU A 142 25.16 19.07 -3.50
C GLU A 142 24.11 19.98 -2.80
N GLU A 143 23.60 20.94 -3.54
CA GLU A 143 22.52 21.83 -3.06
C GLU A 143 21.27 21.03 -2.71
N LEU A 144 20.89 20.06 -3.55
CA LEU A 144 19.70 19.25 -3.28
C LEU A 144 19.85 18.45 -2.00
N VAL A 145 20.98 17.77 -1.78
CA VAL A 145 21.23 17.00 -0.55
C VAL A 145 21.32 17.90 0.68
N ALA A 146 21.79 19.14 0.52
CA ALA A 146 21.91 20.10 1.60
C ALA A 146 20.58 20.74 2.04
N LEU A 147 19.49 20.51 1.30
CA LEU A 147 18.19 21.12 1.61
C LEU A 147 17.74 20.81 3.05
N PRO A 148 17.35 21.81 3.86
CA PRO A 148 16.88 21.59 5.23
C PRO A 148 15.71 20.61 5.32
N VAL A 149 14.79 20.64 4.34
CA VAL A 149 13.62 19.75 4.29
C VAL A 149 13.98 18.26 4.27
N LEU A 150 15.15 17.87 3.74
CA LEU A 150 15.66 16.51 3.78
C LEU A 150 16.35 16.18 5.12
N GLY A 151 17.02 17.17 5.72
CA GLY A 151 17.70 17.04 7.01
C GLY A 151 16.74 17.00 8.20
N ASP A 152 15.60 17.67 8.11
CA ASP A 152 14.62 17.76 9.19
C ASP A 152 13.55 16.67 9.13
N PHE A 153 13.37 16.04 7.97
CA PHE A 153 12.34 15.01 7.79
C PHE A 153 12.76 13.68 8.40
N ASN A 154 11.99 13.23 9.39
CA ASN A 154 12.23 11.94 10.05
C ASN A 154 11.65 10.78 9.24
N VAL A 155 12.45 9.74 9.06
CA VAL A 155 11.96 8.43 8.63
C VAL A 155 11.45 7.70 9.88
N PRO A 156 10.18 7.27 9.92
CA PRO A 156 9.65 6.55 11.07
C PRO A 156 10.47 5.28 11.36
N ASP A 157 10.72 4.99 12.64
CA ASP A 157 11.48 3.80 13.04
C ASP A 157 10.64 2.52 12.95
N GLU A 158 9.32 2.63 13.02
CA GLU A 158 8.38 1.52 12.96
C GLU A 158 7.31 1.72 11.88
N LEU A 159 6.89 0.61 11.28
CA LEU A 159 5.72 0.57 10.40
C LEU A 159 4.45 0.58 11.24
N THR A 160 3.52 1.42 10.84
CA THR A 160 2.17 1.47 11.42
C THR A 160 1.17 0.73 10.54
N VAL A 161 0.01 0.38 11.11
CA VAL A 161 -1.11 -0.24 10.39
C VAL A 161 -1.46 0.56 9.12
N ARG A 162 -1.42 1.90 9.20
CA ARG A 162 -1.66 2.79 8.06
C ARG A 162 -0.74 2.51 6.87
N ASP A 163 0.49 2.05 7.12
CA ASP A 163 1.48 1.80 6.06
C ASP A 163 1.13 0.57 5.21
N LEU A 164 0.38 -0.37 5.81
CA LEU A 164 0.06 -1.64 5.19
C LEU A 164 -1.44 -1.84 4.92
N MET A 165 -2.32 -1.06 5.54
CA MET A 165 -3.77 -1.22 5.35
C MET A 165 -4.20 -0.91 3.92
N THR A 166 -5.31 -1.49 3.51
CA THR A 166 -6.08 -1.03 2.35
C THR A 166 -6.90 0.17 2.78
N GLU A 167 -6.62 1.34 2.21
CA GLU A 167 -7.43 2.55 2.41
C GLU A 167 -8.75 2.42 1.65
N ARG A 168 -9.84 2.96 2.22
CA ARG A 168 -11.18 2.92 1.62
C ARG A 168 -11.56 1.51 1.14
N PRO A 169 -11.59 0.52 2.06
CA PRO A 169 -11.98 -0.83 1.70
C PRO A 169 -13.43 -0.86 1.19
N ARG A 170 -13.75 -1.86 0.40
CA ARG A 170 -15.15 -2.13 0.07
C ARG A 170 -15.91 -2.48 1.33
N THR A 171 -17.12 -1.96 1.46
CA THR A 171 -17.99 -2.10 2.64
C THR A 171 -19.36 -2.57 2.20
N THR A 172 -20.16 -3.05 3.14
CA THR A 172 -21.57 -3.38 2.92
C THR A 172 -22.45 -2.73 3.98
N SER A 173 -23.73 -2.57 3.70
CA SER A 173 -24.71 -2.11 4.70
C SER A 173 -25.32 -3.30 5.45
N PRO A 174 -25.80 -3.09 6.69
CA PRO A 174 -26.45 -4.16 7.45
C PRO A 174 -27.74 -4.67 6.80
N ASP A 175 -28.41 -3.83 6.01
CA ASP A 175 -29.71 -4.15 5.41
C ASP A 175 -29.57 -4.70 3.97
N MET A 176 -28.35 -4.79 3.45
CA MET A 176 -28.09 -5.42 2.14
C MET A 176 -28.53 -6.89 2.15
N PRO A 177 -29.20 -7.38 1.09
CA PRO A 177 -29.52 -8.79 0.96
C PRO A 177 -28.27 -9.66 1.01
N LEU A 178 -28.25 -10.70 1.85
CA LEU A 178 -27.08 -11.55 2.07
C LEU A 178 -26.52 -12.16 0.77
N ARG A 179 -27.42 -12.53 -0.17
CA ARG A 179 -27.02 -13.09 -1.48
C ARG A 179 -26.27 -12.07 -2.35
N GLU A 180 -26.62 -10.80 -2.23
CA GLU A 180 -25.98 -9.72 -2.96
C GLU A 180 -24.59 -9.45 -2.40
N ALA A 181 -24.47 -9.33 -1.08
CA ALA A 181 -23.17 -9.21 -0.41
C ALA A 181 -22.24 -10.40 -0.73
N ALA A 182 -22.75 -11.62 -0.73
CA ALA A 182 -21.98 -12.80 -1.09
C ALA A 182 -21.50 -12.76 -2.57
N ARG A 183 -22.32 -12.30 -3.51
CA ARG A 183 -21.91 -12.13 -4.90
C ARG A 183 -20.82 -11.06 -5.05
N GLU A 184 -20.95 -9.96 -4.33
CA GLU A 184 -19.93 -8.90 -4.30
C GLU A 184 -18.60 -9.44 -3.78
N MET A 185 -18.60 -10.20 -2.69
CA MET A 185 -17.39 -10.83 -2.17
C MET A 185 -16.74 -11.74 -3.23
N LEU A 186 -17.52 -12.61 -3.87
CA LEU A 186 -17.01 -13.55 -4.87
C LEU A 186 -16.47 -12.83 -6.12
N SER A 187 -17.21 -11.85 -6.65
CA SER A 187 -16.82 -11.14 -7.88
C SER A 187 -15.58 -10.28 -7.68
N ALA A 188 -15.35 -9.78 -6.47
CA ALA A 188 -14.21 -8.96 -6.12
C ALA A 188 -13.04 -9.74 -5.48
N GLY A 189 -13.17 -11.07 -5.31
CA GLY A 189 -12.16 -11.89 -4.64
C GLY A 189 -11.94 -11.51 -3.18
N LEU A 190 -12.98 -11.04 -2.49
CA LEU A 190 -12.91 -10.57 -1.11
C LEU A 190 -13.33 -11.68 -0.15
N SER A 191 -12.50 -11.93 0.85
CA SER A 191 -12.78 -12.90 1.91
C SER A 191 -13.60 -12.31 3.08
N ALA A 192 -13.80 -10.98 3.12
CA ALA A 192 -14.64 -10.31 4.09
C ALA A 192 -15.03 -8.90 3.62
N LEU A 193 -16.17 -8.42 4.14
CA LEU A 193 -16.67 -7.04 3.98
C LEU A 193 -16.92 -6.43 5.37
N PRO A 194 -16.33 -5.29 5.71
CA PRO A 194 -16.77 -4.48 6.84
C PRO A 194 -18.21 -4.01 6.63
N VAL A 195 -19.02 -4.12 7.69
CA VAL A 195 -20.41 -3.65 7.70
C VAL A 195 -20.44 -2.29 8.37
N VAL A 196 -20.94 -1.29 7.66
CA VAL A 196 -20.95 0.10 8.15
C VAL A 196 -22.34 0.70 8.10
N ASP A 197 -22.57 1.69 8.99
CA ASP A 197 -23.75 2.57 8.90
C ASP A 197 -23.56 3.64 7.79
N PRO A 198 -24.60 4.46 7.50
CA PRO A 198 -24.52 5.53 6.51
C PRO A 198 -23.46 6.59 6.82
N GLU A 199 -23.12 6.77 8.09
CA GLU A 199 -22.11 7.71 8.57
C GLU A 199 -20.67 7.15 8.50
N GLY A 200 -20.51 5.87 8.11
CA GLY A 200 -19.24 5.16 8.01
C GLY A 200 -18.78 4.54 9.34
N GLY A 201 -19.64 4.49 10.34
CA GLY A 201 -19.41 3.80 11.60
C GLY A 201 -19.39 2.28 11.42
N LEU A 202 -18.40 1.61 12.03
CA LEU A 202 -18.28 0.17 11.91
C LEU A 202 -19.32 -0.54 12.80
N LEU A 203 -20.18 -1.36 12.19
CA LEU A 203 -21.21 -2.15 12.85
C LEU A 203 -20.82 -3.62 13.03
N GLY A 204 -19.95 -4.14 12.20
CA GLY A 204 -19.57 -5.55 12.22
C GLY A 204 -18.72 -5.97 11.02
N LEU A 205 -18.61 -7.28 10.85
CA LEU A 205 -17.86 -7.91 9.75
C LEU A 205 -18.69 -9.07 9.18
N LEU A 206 -18.80 -9.11 7.86
CA LEU A 206 -19.28 -10.27 7.11
C LEU A 206 -18.06 -10.95 6.48
N SER A 207 -17.80 -12.22 6.83
CA SER A 207 -16.72 -12.98 6.23
C SER A 207 -17.22 -14.28 5.60
N GLU A 208 -16.36 -14.95 4.82
CA GLU A 208 -16.64 -16.28 4.29
C GLU A 208 -17.00 -17.27 5.41
N ARG A 209 -16.38 -17.14 6.59
CA ARG A 209 -16.68 -17.97 7.78
C ARG A 209 -18.15 -17.83 8.21
N GLU A 210 -18.68 -16.60 8.28
CA GLU A 210 -20.08 -16.34 8.64
C GLU A 210 -21.03 -16.86 7.56
N LEU A 211 -20.69 -16.67 6.27
CA LEU A 211 -21.46 -17.21 5.16
C LEU A 211 -21.51 -18.72 5.20
N MET A 212 -20.38 -19.41 5.38
CA MET A 212 -20.29 -20.86 5.47
C MET A 212 -21.09 -21.40 6.68
N ARG A 213 -20.92 -20.77 7.86
CA ARG A 213 -21.69 -21.15 9.06
C ARG A 213 -23.18 -21.05 8.81
N HIS A 214 -23.61 -19.97 8.15
CA HIS A 214 -25.01 -19.76 7.80
C HIS A 214 -25.50 -20.84 6.81
N LEU A 215 -24.76 -21.14 5.75
CA LEU A 215 -25.11 -22.18 4.76
C LEU A 215 -25.20 -23.55 5.42
N MET A 216 -24.25 -23.93 6.26
CA MET A 216 -24.26 -25.20 6.98
C MET A 216 -25.44 -25.30 7.94
N SER A 217 -25.75 -24.27 8.72
CA SER A 217 -26.91 -24.27 9.61
C SER A 217 -28.22 -24.40 8.84
N THR A 218 -28.34 -23.76 7.69
CA THR A 218 -29.52 -23.85 6.83
C THR A 218 -29.65 -25.25 6.21
N ALA A 219 -28.53 -25.82 5.73
CA ALA A 219 -28.52 -27.18 5.14
C ALA A 219 -28.88 -28.24 6.16
N LEU A 220 -28.37 -28.14 7.40
CA LEU A 220 -28.71 -29.07 8.49
C LEU A 220 -30.17 -28.98 8.91
N LEU A 221 -30.74 -27.80 8.94
CA LEU A 221 -32.15 -27.56 9.29
C LEU A 221 -33.11 -27.98 8.16
N THR A 222 -32.69 -27.89 6.88
CA THR A 222 -33.53 -28.22 5.73
C THR A 222 -33.37 -29.70 5.27
N GLY A 223 -32.38 -30.39 5.75
CA GLY A 223 -32.10 -31.82 5.33
C GLY A 223 -33.20 -32.82 5.62
N ALA A 224 -34.17 -32.52 6.47
CA ALA A 224 -35.34 -33.36 6.79
C ALA A 224 -36.69 -32.79 6.36
N ALA A 225 -36.79 -31.47 6.09
CA ALA A 225 -38.07 -30.78 5.86
C ALA A 225 -38.21 -30.12 4.47
N SER A 226 -37.24 -30.30 3.57
CA SER A 226 -37.17 -29.57 2.30
C SER A 226 -38.23 -29.97 1.25
N ARG A 227 -39.11 -30.94 1.51
CA ARG A 227 -40.16 -31.33 0.57
C ARG A 227 -41.46 -30.52 0.72
N PHE A 228 -41.58 -29.65 1.73
CA PHE A 228 -42.83 -28.93 2.03
C PHE A 228 -42.70 -27.45 2.34
N THR A 229 -41.57 -26.82 2.05
CA THR A 229 -41.48 -25.36 2.26
C THR A 229 -41.90 -24.63 0.97
N PRO A 230 -42.98 -23.83 0.99
CA PRO A 230 -43.41 -23.10 -0.20
C PRO A 230 -42.34 -22.12 -0.67
N PRO A 231 -42.20 -21.90 -1.99
CA PRO A 231 -41.30 -20.90 -2.55
C PRO A 231 -41.76 -19.50 -2.11
N GLY A 232 -41.11 -18.91 -1.13
CA GLY A 232 -41.41 -17.61 -0.56
C GLY A 232 -41.19 -17.48 0.95
N ALA A 233 -41.04 -18.58 1.69
CA ALA A 233 -40.87 -18.57 3.16
C ALA A 233 -39.43 -18.30 3.64
N HIS A 234 -38.48 -18.12 2.73
CA HIS A 234 -37.14 -17.62 3.09
C HIS A 234 -37.22 -16.10 3.03
N GLY A 235 -37.65 -15.47 4.14
CA GLY A 235 -37.52 -14.03 4.35
C GLY A 235 -36.14 -13.62 3.85
N ARG A 236 -36.07 -12.50 3.10
CA ARG A 236 -34.81 -11.97 2.56
C ARG A 236 -33.84 -11.71 3.71
N ARG A 237 -32.98 -12.71 4.02
CA ARG A 237 -31.94 -12.52 5.03
C ARG A 237 -31.01 -11.42 4.59
N THR A 238 -30.68 -10.54 5.50
CA THR A 238 -29.78 -9.42 5.32
C THR A 238 -28.42 -9.73 5.94
N VAL A 239 -27.45 -8.91 5.66
CA VAL A 239 -26.11 -8.97 6.26
C VAL A 239 -26.20 -8.91 7.79
N ARG A 240 -27.10 -8.13 8.35
CA ARG A 240 -27.37 -7.96 9.79
C ARG A 240 -27.65 -9.29 10.51
N ASP A 241 -28.28 -10.23 9.82
CA ASP A 241 -28.69 -11.51 10.40
C ASP A 241 -27.51 -12.50 10.55
N VAL A 242 -26.40 -12.23 9.84
CA VAL A 242 -25.28 -13.17 9.71
C VAL A 242 -23.95 -12.58 10.18
N MET A 243 -23.79 -11.25 10.09
CA MET A 243 -22.55 -10.57 10.45
C MET A 243 -22.12 -10.83 11.88
N THR A 244 -20.81 -10.86 12.13
CA THR A 244 -20.22 -10.80 13.47
C THR A 244 -20.17 -9.35 13.93
N ARG A 245 -20.66 -9.06 15.16
CA ARG A 245 -20.66 -7.71 15.76
C ARG A 245 -19.46 -7.48 16.67
N GLN A 246 -18.94 -8.55 17.27
CA GLN A 246 -17.72 -8.49 18.08
C GLN A 246 -16.50 -8.62 17.18
N VAL A 247 -15.98 -7.49 16.72
CA VAL A 247 -14.87 -7.42 15.79
C VAL A 247 -13.68 -6.79 16.47
N LEU A 248 -12.55 -7.46 16.40
CA LEU A 248 -11.27 -6.88 16.79
C LEU A 248 -10.92 -5.75 15.82
N CYS A 249 -10.85 -4.52 16.35
CA CYS A 249 -10.46 -3.34 15.58
C CYS A 249 -9.09 -2.82 16.02
N VAL A 250 -8.41 -2.14 15.13
CA VAL A 250 -7.11 -1.53 15.39
C VAL A 250 -7.11 -0.07 14.92
N ALA A 251 -6.25 0.75 15.52
CA ALA A 251 -6.04 2.12 15.08
C ALA A 251 -4.98 2.19 13.97
N PRO A 252 -5.09 3.16 13.04
CA PRO A 252 -4.11 3.30 11.95
C PRO A 252 -2.69 3.63 12.44
N GLU A 253 -2.55 4.16 13.64
CA GLU A 253 -1.27 4.55 14.25
C GLU A 253 -0.59 3.40 15.02
N GLN A 254 -1.28 2.29 15.27
CA GLN A 254 -0.68 1.15 15.97
C GLN A 254 0.47 0.52 15.18
N SER A 255 1.46 -0.02 15.89
CA SER A 255 2.57 -0.74 15.29
C SER A 255 2.10 -2.00 14.57
N VAL A 256 2.60 -2.22 13.36
CA VAL A 256 2.34 -3.46 12.61
C VAL A 256 2.80 -4.69 13.38
N ALA A 257 3.92 -4.61 14.10
CA ALA A 257 4.43 -5.72 14.89
C ALA A 257 3.47 -6.11 16.02
N GLU A 258 2.94 -5.12 16.76
CA GLU A 258 1.95 -5.35 17.80
C GLU A 258 0.66 -5.95 17.24
N VAL A 259 0.17 -5.41 16.12
CA VAL A 259 -1.07 -5.89 15.49
C VAL A 259 -0.87 -7.30 14.91
N ALA A 260 0.28 -7.61 14.32
CA ALA A 260 0.59 -8.96 13.85
C ALA A 260 0.60 -9.98 15.00
N ALA A 261 1.21 -9.63 16.13
CA ALA A 261 1.19 -10.45 17.34
C ALA A 261 -0.24 -10.64 17.88
N LEU A 262 -1.04 -9.57 17.93
CA LEU A 262 -2.43 -9.60 18.34
C LEU A 262 -3.28 -10.50 17.43
N MET A 263 -3.13 -10.37 16.10
CA MET A 263 -3.83 -11.21 15.12
C MET A 263 -3.47 -12.68 15.28
N THR A 264 -2.20 -12.98 15.56
CA THR A 264 -1.72 -14.36 15.81
C THR A 264 -2.31 -14.93 17.09
N ASN A 265 -2.21 -14.19 18.20
CA ASN A 265 -2.66 -14.63 19.52
C ASN A 265 -4.18 -14.81 19.62
N LYS A 266 -4.96 -14.03 18.85
CA LYS A 266 -6.42 -14.09 18.82
C LYS A 266 -6.96 -14.94 17.67
N ASP A 267 -6.09 -15.54 16.87
CA ASP A 267 -6.45 -16.30 15.66
C ASP A 267 -7.36 -15.51 14.70
N VAL A 268 -7.03 -14.22 14.49
CA VAL A 268 -7.76 -13.31 13.63
C VAL A 268 -6.94 -13.08 12.36
N GLU A 269 -7.54 -13.30 11.21
CA GLU A 269 -6.86 -13.15 9.91
C GLU A 269 -7.00 -11.73 9.33
N ARG A 270 -7.96 -10.96 9.83
CA ARG A 270 -8.31 -9.65 9.26
C ARG A 270 -8.91 -8.73 10.32
N VAL A 271 -8.54 -7.47 10.27
CA VAL A 271 -8.96 -6.47 11.23
C VAL A 271 -9.40 -5.18 10.53
N PRO A 272 -10.59 -4.66 10.82
CA PRO A 272 -10.97 -3.30 10.45
C PRO A 272 -10.08 -2.29 11.16
N VAL A 273 -9.70 -1.26 10.42
CA VAL A 273 -8.94 -0.13 10.94
C VAL A 273 -9.90 1.03 11.17
N VAL A 274 -10.01 1.47 12.42
CA VAL A 274 -10.99 2.48 12.81
C VAL A 274 -10.32 3.70 13.45
N ARG A 275 -10.94 4.86 13.25
CA ARG A 275 -10.58 6.11 13.92
C ARG A 275 -11.88 6.80 14.37
N GLY A 276 -12.02 7.05 15.67
CA GLY A 276 -13.23 7.65 16.21
C GLY A 276 -14.50 6.86 15.89
N GLY A 277 -14.45 5.51 15.91
CA GLY A 277 -15.56 4.63 15.56
C GLY A 277 -15.84 4.47 14.08
N ARG A 278 -15.20 5.26 13.19
CA ARG A 278 -15.38 5.19 11.74
C ARG A 278 -14.34 4.30 11.09
N LEU A 279 -14.76 3.54 10.09
CA LEU A 279 -13.87 2.72 9.29
C LEU A 279 -13.00 3.61 8.39
N VAL A 280 -11.66 3.47 8.51
CA VAL A 280 -10.69 4.21 7.70
C VAL A 280 -9.80 3.28 6.87
N GLY A 281 -9.81 1.98 7.16
CA GLY A 281 -9.01 1.01 6.43
C GLY A 281 -9.34 -0.43 6.81
N PHE A 282 -8.65 -1.36 6.17
CA PHE A 282 -8.74 -2.79 6.42
C PHE A 282 -7.37 -3.44 6.29
N LEU A 283 -6.99 -4.29 7.22
CA LEU A 283 -5.71 -4.99 7.22
C LEU A 283 -5.93 -6.49 7.36
N THR A 284 -5.25 -7.27 6.52
CA THR A 284 -5.25 -8.72 6.59
C THR A 284 -3.86 -9.28 6.89
N ARG A 285 -3.77 -10.53 7.40
CA ARG A 285 -2.47 -11.24 7.50
C ARG A 285 -1.79 -11.31 6.13
N GLY A 286 -2.57 -11.52 5.05
CA GLY A 286 -2.05 -11.55 3.68
C GLY A 286 -1.40 -10.23 3.26
N ASP A 287 -1.93 -9.08 3.70
CA ASP A 287 -1.33 -7.78 3.40
C ASP A 287 0.01 -7.62 4.10
N ILE A 288 0.10 -8.05 5.37
CA ILE A 288 1.35 -8.00 6.15
C ILE A 288 2.40 -8.90 5.47
N VAL A 289 2.06 -10.14 5.16
CA VAL A 289 2.97 -11.10 4.53
C VAL A 289 3.42 -10.61 3.16
N ARG A 290 2.47 -10.20 2.30
CA ARG A 290 2.76 -9.76 0.94
C ARG A 290 3.64 -8.51 0.91
N LYS A 291 3.35 -7.51 1.75
CA LYS A 291 4.10 -6.24 1.76
C LYS A 291 5.45 -6.36 2.47
N LEU A 292 5.61 -7.27 3.44
CA LEU A 292 6.85 -7.43 4.19
C LEU A 292 7.74 -8.59 3.70
N ILE A 293 7.16 -9.69 3.23
CA ILE A 293 7.88 -10.94 2.98
C ILE A 293 7.95 -11.25 1.47
N ALA A 294 6.86 -11.06 0.73
CA ALA A 294 6.86 -11.36 -0.71
C ALA A 294 7.84 -10.45 -1.46
N PRO A 295 8.64 -11.01 -2.39
CA PRO A 295 9.63 -10.27 -3.19
C PRO A 295 9.02 -9.27 -4.13
#